data_fd0db7f7786420683dc66b94b35756e3
#
_entry.id   fd0db7f7786420683dc66b94b35756e3
#
_cell.length_a   1.000
_cell.length_b   1.000
_cell.length_c   1.000
_cell.angle_alpha   90.00
_cell.angle_beta   90.00
_cell.angle_gamma   90.00
#
_symmetry.space_group_name_H-M   'P 1'
#
loop_
_entity.id
_entity.type
_entity.pdbx_description
1 polymer ?
#
loop_
_entity_poly.entity_id
_entity_poly.type
_entity_poly.pdbx_seq_one_letter_code
_entity_poly.pdbx_strand_id
1 'polypeptide(L)'
;KTNPEVLYSQAHKALLNQDFDNSIKMYEALTARYPFAPESRQARLDLIYAYYRGREAESAIDAADTFIRENPTHPRIDYAWYIKGLVDFARTPNSLERLFNVDLSERPPTTARKSFAAFRTVVEQFPKSDYAHDSRRRMVYLRNRLASYELSVARYYIKREAYVAAAQR
;
A
#
# COMPACT_ATOMS: atom_id res chain seq x y z
N LYS A 1 -23.17 25.03 -13.91
CA LYS A 1 -23.10 23.56 -13.65
C LYS A 1 -21.67 23.13 -13.90
N THR A 2 -20.98 22.67 -12.88
CA THR A 2 -19.57 22.24 -13.02
C THR A 2 -19.56 20.95 -13.86
N ASN A 3 -18.91 20.98 -15.01
CA ASN A 3 -18.73 19.82 -15.90
C ASN A 3 -17.74 18.83 -15.26
N PRO A 4 -17.90 17.50 -15.40
CA PRO A 4 -16.97 16.51 -14.86
C PRO A 4 -15.52 16.74 -15.33
N GLU A 5 -15.28 17.14 -16.57
CA GLU A 5 -13.95 17.50 -17.09
C GLU A 5 -13.29 18.66 -16.32
N VAL A 6 -14.06 19.70 -16.01
CA VAL A 6 -13.55 20.86 -15.25
C VAL A 6 -13.22 20.44 -13.82
N LEU A 7 -14.09 19.65 -13.20
CA LEU A 7 -13.87 19.18 -11.83
C LEU A 7 -12.64 18.26 -11.76
N TYR A 8 -12.49 17.36 -12.72
CA TYR A 8 -11.29 16.51 -12.84
C TYR A 8 -10.02 17.35 -13.00
N SER A 9 -10.04 18.31 -13.92
CA SER A 9 -8.89 19.19 -14.19
C SER A 9 -8.46 19.97 -12.95
N GLN A 10 -9.41 20.48 -12.18
CA GLN A 10 -9.13 21.18 -10.93
C GLN A 10 -8.55 20.24 -9.86
N ALA A 11 -9.14 19.07 -9.70
CA ALA A 11 -8.63 18.04 -8.79
C ALA A 11 -7.20 17.61 -9.14
N HIS A 12 -6.97 17.37 -10.43
CA HIS A 12 -5.65 16.96 -10.92
C HIS A 12 -4.59 18.06 -10.75
N LYS A 13 -4.97 19.32 -10.99
CA LYS A 13 -4.08 20.46 -10.70
C LYS A 13 -3.72 20.55 -9.22
N ALA A 14 -4.68 20.36 -8.32
CA ALA A 14 -4.42 20.31 -6.89
C ALA A 14 -3.45 19.17 -6.54
N LEU A 15 -3.65 17.98 -7.15
CA LEU A 15 -2.77 16.82 -6.98
C LEU A 15 -1.31 17.14 -7.40
N LEU A 16 -1.14 17.74 -8.57
CA LEU A 16 0.19 18.15 -9.07
C LEU A 16 0.86 19.19 -8.19
N ASN A 17 0.08 20.08 -7.60
CA ASN A 17 0.55 21.09 -6.64
C ASN A 17 0.78 20.50 -5.21
N GLN A 18 0.62 19.18 -5.03
CA GLN A 18 0.73 18.50 -3.75
C GLN A 18 -0.29 18.95 -2.69
N ASP A 19 -1.37 19.58 -3.14
CA ASP A 19 -2.52 19.92 -2.29
C ASP A 19 -3.47 18.70 -2.24
N PHE A 20 -3.04 17.69 -1.47
CA PHE A 20 -3.71 16.39 -1.44
C PHE A 20 -5.11 16.49 -0.84
N ASP A 21 -5.30 17.30 0.18
CA ASP A 21 -6.60 17.47 0.86
C ASP A 21 -7.66 18.01 -0.11
N ASN A 22 -7.34 19.05 -0.87
CA ASN A 22 -8.26 19.60 -1.86
C ASN A 22 -8.42 18.67 -3.07
N SER A 23 -7.37 18.00 -3.51
CA SER A 23 -7.43 17.02 -4.58
C SER A 23 -8.39 15.87 -4.22
N ILE A 24 -8.26 15.29 -3.02
CA ILE A 24 -9.14 14.24 -2.50
C ILE A 24 -10.59 14.70 -2.52
N LYS A 25 -10.89 15.85 -1.89
CA LYS A 25 -12.27 16.40 -1.83
C LYS A 25 -12.88 16.58 -3.23
N MET A 26 -12.10 17.06 -4.19
CA MET A 26 -12.59 17.29 -5.57
C MET A 26 -12.80 15.97 -6.32
N TYR A 27 -11.91 14.98 -6.19
CA TYR A 27 -12.08 13.68 -6.81
C TYR A 27 -13.25 12.90 -6.19
N GLU A 28 -13.43 12.96 -4.86
CA GLU A 28 -14.60 12.37 -4.18
C GLU A 28 -15.91 13.01 -4.68
N ALA A 29 -15.95 14.35 -4.77
CA ALA A 29 -17.10 15.07 -5.29
C ALA A 29 -17.40 14.70 -6.75
N LEU A 30 -16.36 14.52 -7.58
CA LEU A 30 -16.49 14.09 -8.97
C LEU A 30 -17.09 12.68 -9.05
N THR A 31 -16.51 11.72 -8.32
CA THR A 31 -16.96 10.32 -8.37
C THR A 31 -18.36 10.12 -7.79
N ALA A 32 -18.73 10.91 -6.78
CA ALA A 32 -20.07 10.89 -6.19
C ALA A 32 -21.12 11.53 -7.10
N ARG A 33 -20.78 12.65 -7.75
CA ARG A 33 -21.74 13.40 -8.58
C ARG A 33 -21.91 12.81 -9.98
N TYR A 34 -20.83 12.25 -10.54
CA TYR A 34 -20.79 11.74 -11.92
C TYR A 34 -20.19 10.32 -11.97
N PRO A 35 -20.81 9.33 -11.30
CA PRO A 35 -20.19 8.01 -11.09
C PRO A 35 -19.86 7.25 -12.39
N PHE A 36 -20.54 7.56 -13.48
CA PHE A 36 -20.38 6.90 -14.78
C PHE A 36 -19.56 7.70 -15.80
N ALA A 37 -19.10 8.90 -15.44
CA ALA A 37 -18.28 9.70 -16.33
C ALA A 37 -16.90 9.04 -16.55
N PRO A 38 -16.31 9.15 -17.76
CA PRO A 38 -14.95 8.66 -18.02
C PRO A 38 -13.93 9.24 -17.05
N GLU A 39 -14.06 10.51 -16.70
CA GLU A 39 -13.22 11.21 -15.72
C GLU A 39 -13.28 10.60 -14.33
N SER A 40 -14.44 10.09 -13.94
CA SER A 40 -14.60 9.43 -12.63
C SER A 40 -13.86 8.10 -12.55
N ARG A 41 -13.70 7.40 -13.67
CA ARG A 41 -12.90 6.17 -13.71
C ARG A 41 -11.41 6.48 -13.47
N GLN A 42 -10.91 7.52 -14.10
CA GLN A 42 -9.54 7.99 -13.88
C GLN A 42 -9.39 8.58 -12.47
N ALA A 43 -10.36 9.36 -12.00
CA ALA A 43 -10.36 9.94 -10.67
C ALA A 43 -10.27 8.89 -9.54
N ARG A 44 -10.92 7.74 -9.70
CA ARG A 44 -10.81 6.62 -8.73
C ARG A 44 -9.38 6.09 -8.63
N LEU A 45 -8.66 6.04 -9.75
CA LEU A 45 -7.26 5.63 -9.75
C LEU A 45 -6.35 6.70 -9.13
N ASP A 46 -6.59 7.97 -9.45
CA ASP A 46 -5.84 9.10 -8.90
C ASP A 46 -6.09 9.28 -7.39
N LEU A 47 -7.29 8.97 -6.90
CA LEU A 47 -7.64 8.97 -5.49
C LEU A 47 -6.76 8.02 -4.67
N ILE A 48 -6.43 6.85 -5.20
CA ILE A 48 -5.54 5.90 -4.50
C ILE A 48 -4.21 6.59 -4.20
N TYR A 49 -3.66 7.30 -5.17
CA TYR A 49 -2.40 8.03 -5.01
C TYR A 49 -2.56 9.25 -4.11
N ALA A 50 -3.65 10.01 -4.24
CA ALA A 50 -3.92 11.19 -3.43
C ALA A 50 -4.02 10.82 -1.94
N TYR A 51 -4.75 9.76 -1.59
CA TYR A 51 -4.82 9.24 -0.23
C TYR A 51 -3.45 8.76 0.28
N TYR A 52 -2.70 8.03 -0.56
CA TYR A 52 -1.35 7.58 -0.19
C TYR A 52 -0.43 8.75 0.15
N ARG A 53 -0.41 9.77 -0.70
CA ARG A 53 0.43 10.97 -0.49
C ARG A 53 -0.11 11.87 0.62
N GLY A 54 -1.42 11.93 0.80
CA GLY A 54 -2.11 12.60 1.90
C GLY A 54 -1.95 11.90 3.25
N ARG A 55 -1.26 10.74 3.30
CA ARG A 55 -1.06 9.91 4.50
C ARG A 55 -2.36 9.32 5.06
N GLU A 56 -3.37 9.21 4.26
CA GLU A 56 -4.62 8.55 4.59
C GLU A 56 -4.55 7.05 4.23
N ALA A 57 -3.78 6.31 5.00
CA ALA A 57 -3.43 4.92 4.68
C ALA A 57 -4.64 3.99 4.52
N GLU A 58 -5.60 4.08 5.41
CA GLU A 58 -6.80 3.23 5.36
C GLU A 58 -7.66 3.57 4.13
N SER A 59 -7.87 4.86 3.86
CA SER A 59 -8.59 5.32 2.66
C SER A 59 -7.89 4.85 1.37
N ALA A 60 -6.55 4.91 1.34
CA ALA A 60 -5.77 4.45 0.17
C ALA A 60 -5.93 2.95 -0.06
N ILE A 61 -5.88 2.12 0.99
CA ILE A 61 -6.08 0.66 0.90
C ILE A 61 -7.50 0.35 0.43
N ASP A 62 -8.51 0.97 1.02
CA ASP A 62 -9.91 0.74 0.69
C ASP A 62 -10.23 1.16 -0.76
N ALA A 63 -9.71 2.31 -1.18
CA ALA A 63 -9.84 2.77 -2.57
C ALA A 63 -9.15 1.81 -3.55
N ALA A 64 -7.95 1.31 -3.23
CA ALA A 64 -7.24 0.33 -4.06
C ALA A 64 -7.99 -1.01 -4.14
N ASP A 65 -8.47 -1.53 -3.02
CA ASP A 65 -9.24 -2.78 -2.97
C ASP A 65 -10.55 -2.68 -3.75
N THR A 66 -11.23 -1.54 -3.62
CA THR A 66 -12.46 -1.26 -4.38
C THR A 66 -12.18 -1.19 -5.87
N PHE A 67 -11.13 -0.46 -6.28
CA PHE A 67 -10.73 -0.35 -7.68
C PHE A 67 -10.39 -1.72 -8.28
N ILE A 68 -9.61 -2.54 -7.59
CA ILE A 68 -9.21 -3.89 -8.03
C ILE A 68 -10.42 -4.80 -8.18
N ARG A 69 -11.35 -4.75 -7.23
CA ARG A 69 -12.58 -5.56 -7.26
C ARG A 69 -13.52 -5.17 -8.40
N GLU A 70 -13.68 -3.86 -8.62
CA GLU A 70 -14.61 -3.34 -9.62
C GLU A 70 -14.05 -3.34 -11.04
N ASN A 71 -12.73 -3.35 -11.20
CA ASN A 71 -12.04 -3.22 -12.47
C ASN A 71 -10.94 -4.29 -12.66
N PRO A 72 -11.25 -5.58 -12.56
CA PRO A 72 -10.24 -6.66 -12.52
C PRO A 72 -9.39 -6.77 -13.81
N THR A 73 -9.87 -6.25 -14.93
CA THR A 73 -9.18 -6.28 -16.22
C THR A 73 -8.65 -4.91 -16.66
N HIS A 74 -8.63 -3.94 -15.76
CA HIS A 74 -8.17 -2.59 -16.11
C HIS A 74 -6.68 -2.59 -16.45
N PRO A 75 -6.23 -1.89 -17.53
CA PRO A 75 -4.83 -1.87 -17.95
C PRO A 75 -3.84 -1.39 -16.88
N ARG A 76 -4.31 -0.61 -15.90
CA ARG A 76 -3.50 -0.07 -14.80
C ARG A 76 -3.84 -0.67 -13.43
N ILE A 77 -4.33 -1.90 -13.41
CA ILE A 77 -4.61 -2.60 -12.15
C ILE A 77 -3.31 -2.92 -11.37
N ASP A 78 -2.21 -3.10 -12.07
CA ASP A 78 -0.85 -3.23 -11.53
C ASP A 78 -0.47 -2.02 -10.66
N TYR A 79 -0.83 -0.82 -11.08
CA TYR A 79 -0.63 0.40 -10.32
C TYR A 79 -1.40 0.39 -8.99
N ALA A 80 -2.65 -0.04 -8.99
CA ALA A 80 -3.45 -0.14 -7.77
C ALA A 80 -2.81 -1.11 -6.76
N TRP A 81 -2.36 -2.28 -7.21
CA TRP A 81 -1.60 -3.23 -6.39
C TRP A 81 -0.30 -2.66 -5.87
N TYR A 82 0.42 -1.94 -6.73
CA TYR A 82 1.69 -1.32 -6.36
C TYR A 82 1.53 -0.26 -5.27
N ILE A 83 0.56 0.68 -5.42
CA ILE A 83 0.30 1.69 -4.39
C ILE A 83 -0.17 1.05 -3.09
N LYS A 84 -1.03 0.04 -3.15
CA LYS A 84 -1.41 -0.74 -1.96
C LYS A 84 -0.19 -1.30 -1.23
N GLY A 85 0.76 -1.87 -1.95
CA GLY A 85 2.04 -2.32 -1.42
C GLY A 85 2.85 -1.19 -0.77
N LEU A 86 2.91 -0.02 -1.40
CA LEU A 86 3.63 1.16 -0.87
C LEU A 86 3.02 1.69 0.43
N VAL A 87 1.69 1.71 0.54
CA VAL A 87 0.98 2.15 1.77
C VAL A 87 1.39 1.28 2.96
N ASP A 88 1.30 -0.03 2.83
CA ASP A 88 1.67 -0.96 3.89
C ASP A 88 3.19 -0.98 4.13
N PHE A 89 4.00 -0.75 3.08
CA PHE A 89 5.45 -0.60 3.20
C PHE A 89 5.82 0.61 4.08
N ALA A 90 5.19 1.76 3.85
CA ALA A 90 5.41 2.97 4.62
C ALA A 90 4.99 2.82 6.10
N ARG A 91 3.99 1.98 6.36
CA ARG A 91 3.51 1.67 7.73
C ARG A 91 4.36 0.60 8.44
N THR A 92 5.27 -0.03 7.73
CA THR A 92 6.16 -1.02 8.32
C THR A 92 7.23 -0.30 9.15
N PRO A 93 7.31 -0.50 10.47
CA PRO A 93 8.22 0.23 11.34
C PRO A 93 9.68 0.00 10.96
N ASN A 94 10.51 1.04 11.02
CA ASN A 94 11.94 0.94 10.81
C ASN A 94 12.60 0.13 11.93
N SER A 95 13.53 -0.77 11.56
CA SER A 95 14.11 -1.79 12.45
C SER A 95 14.90 -1.25 13.64
N LEU A 96 15.42 -0.02 13.56
CA LEU A 96 16.27 0.52 14.61
C LEU A 96 15.48 0.99 15.84
N GLU A 97 14.29 1.54 15.67
CA GLU A 97 13.49 2.01 16.81
C GLU A 97 12.87 0.85 17.62
N ARG A 98 12.66 -0.32 17.00
CA ARG A 98 12.07 -1.49 17.66
C ARG A 98 13.07 -2.44 18.30
N LEU A 99 14.34 -2.42 17.94
CA LEU A 99 15.35 -3.28 18.54
C LEU A 99 15.55 -3.00 20.05
N PHE A 100 15.21 -1.78 20.48
CA PHE A 100 15.32 -1.37 21.89
C PHE A 100 14.01 -1.46 22.70
N ASN A 101 12.84 -1.66 22.06
CA ASN A 101 11.53 -1.62 22.72
C ASN A 101 10.58 -2.75 22.27
N VAL A 102 11.08 -3.88 21.76
CA VAL A 102 10.21 -4.95 21.26
C VAL A 102 9.71 -5.82 22.42
N ASP A 103 8.43 -5.73 22.67
CA ASP A 103 7.71 -6.85 23.27
C ASP A 103 7.65 -7.98 22.21
N LEU A 104 8.55 -8.97 22.38
CA LEU A 104 8.69 -10.11 21.46
C LEU A 104 7.49 -11.07 21.50
N SER A 105 6.47 -10.77 22.31
CA SER A 105 5.16 -11.43 22.30
C SER A 105 4.25 -10.96 21.16
N GLU A 106 4.56 -9.82 20.52
CA GLU A 106 3.77 -9.32 19.40
C GLU A 106 4.03 -10.15 18.12
N ARG A 107 2.93 -10.38 17.39
CA ARG A 107 2.99 -11.03 16.06
C ARG A 107 3.85 -10.21 15.09
N PRO A 108 4.49 -10.87 14.09
CA PRO A 108 5.24 -10.15 13.07
C PRO A 108 4.37 -9.05 12.45
N PRO A 109 4.95 -7.89 12.09
CA PRO A 109 4.19 -6.75 11.61
C PRO A 109 3.35 -7.17 10.41
N THR A 110 2.03 -7.20 10.60
CA THR A 110 1.05 -7.59 9.57
C THR A 110 1.18 -6.75 8.32
N THR A 111 1.56 -5.48 8.47
CA THR A 111 1.83 -4.54 7.38
C THR A 111 2.97 -5.01 6.47
N ALA A 112 4.06 -5.56 7.02
CA ALA A 112 5.15 -6.10 6.21
C ALA A 112 4.70 -7.28 5.35
N ARG A 113 3.89 -8.19 5.90
CA ARG A 113 3.34 -9.33 5.16
C ARG A 113 2.34 -8.89 4.09
N LYS A 114 1.46 -7.94 4.41
CA LYS A 114 0.50 -7.38 3.45
C LYS A 114 1.21 -6.65 2.31
N SER A 115 2.21 -5.84 2.62
CA SER A 115 3.04 -5.16 1.64
C SER A 115 3.75 -6.16 0.71
N PHE A 116 4.37 -7.20 1.29
CA PHE A 116 5.02 -8.25 0.52
C PHE A 116 4.04 -8.95 -0.43
N ALA A 117 2.83 -9.30 0.04
CA ALA A 117 1.81 -9.94 -0.77
C ALA A 117 1.35 -9.06 -1.95
N ALA A 118 1.17 -7.75 -1.73
CA ALA A 118 0.78 -6.81 -2.77
C ALA A 118 1.87 -6.68 -3.84
N PHE A 119 3.14 -6.49 -3.45
CA PHE A 119 4.26 -6.45 -4.39
C PHE A 119 4.47 -7.77 -5.13
N ARG A 120 4.26 -8.90 -4.45
CA ARG A 120 4.31 -10.22 -5.07
C ARG A 120 3.28 -10.34 -6.18
N THR A 121 2.05 -9.87 -5.96
CA THR A 121 1.02 -9.84 -7.00
C THR A 121 1.48 -9.05 -8.22
N VAL A 122 2.11 -7.87 -8.04
CA VAL A 122 2.66 -7.10 -9.16
C VAL A 122 3.71 -7.89 -9.93
N VAL A 123 4.63 -8.55 -9.24
CA VAL A 123 5.73 -9.30 -9.87
C VAL A 123 5.24 -10.54 -10.59
N GLU A 124 4.31 -11.29 -10.02
CA GLU A 124 3.84 -12.57 -10.55
C GLU A 124 2.78 -12.40 -11.64
N GLN A 125 1.83 -11.49 -11.44
CA GLN A 125 0.72 -11.30 -12.38
C GLN A 125 1.01 -10.27 -13.47
N PHE A 126 1.88 -9.29 -13.16
CA PHE A 126 2.21 -8.18 -14.06
C PHE A 126 3.73 -8.04 -14.25
N PRO A 127 4.43 -9.08 -14.72
CA PRO A 127 5.90 -9.09 -14.79
C PRO A 127 6.50 -8.05 -15.75
N LYS A 128 5.69 -7.53 -16.68
CA LYS A 128 6.06 -6.47 -17.63
C LYS A 128 5.69 -5.06 -17.15
N SER A 129 5.10 -4.94 -15.97
CA SER A 129 4.75 -3.65 -15.38
C SER A 129 6.00 -2.84 -15.07
N ASP A 130 5.92 -1.53 -15.27
CA ASP A 130 6.96 -0.57 -14.88
C ASP A 130 7.26 -0.63 -13.36
N TYR A 131 6.30 -1.10 -12.58
CA TYR A 131 6.42 -1.24 -11.12
C TYR A 131 7.04 -2.57 -10.67
N ALA A 132 7.19 -3.54 -11.57
CA ALA A 132 7.66 -4.88 -11.22
C ALA A 132 9.09 -4.90 -10.67
N HIS A 133 9.98 -4.08 -11.22
CA HIS A 133 11.36 -3.99 -10.76
C HIS A 133 11.46 -3.44 -9.34
N ASP A 134 10.81 -2.33 -9.04
CA ASP A 134 10.80 -1.74 -7.70
C ASP A 134 10.09 -2.66 -6.69
N SER A 135 9.01 -3.30 -7.10
CA SER A 135 8.30 -4.31 -6.29
C SER A 135 9.23 -5.45 -5.86
N ARG A 136 10.05 -6.00 -6.76
CA ARG A 136 11.06 -7.03 -6.42
C ARG A 136 12.06 -6.54 -5.38
N ARG A 137 12.58 -5.34 -5.54
CA ARG A 137 13.52 -4.74 -4.58
C ARG A 137 12.91 -4.63 -3.18
N ARG A 138 11.67 -4.15 -3.11
CA ARG A 138 10.93 -4.03 -1.84
C ARG A 138 10.60 -5.38 -1.23
N MET A 139 10.29 -6.39 -2.03
CA MET A 139 10.08 -7.75 -1.54
C MET A 139 11.34 -8.33 -0.89
N VAL A 140 12.52 -8.11 -1.49
CA VAL A 140 13.80 -8.55 -0.88
C VAL A 140 14.02 -7.87 0.47
N TYR A 141 13.81 -6.56 0.53
CA TYR A 141 13.91 -5.82 1.79
C TYR A 141 12.94 -6.34 2.87
N LEU A 142 11.67 -6.53 2.52
CA LEU A 142 10.64 -7.04 3.44
C LEU A 142 10.95 -8.46 3.92
N ARG A 143 11.38 -9.34 3.01
CA ARG A 143 11.79 -10.71 3.35
C ARG A 143 12.92 -10.71 4.37
N ASN A 144 13.93 -9.90 4.16
CA ASN A 144 15.06 -9.81 5.08
C ASN A 144 14.63 -9.30 6.46
N ARG A 145 13.69 -8.35 6.50
CA ARG A 145 13.13 -7.84 7.76
C ARG A 145 12.30 -8.90 8.49
N LEU A 146 11.45 -9.63 7.78
CA LEU A 146 10.65 -10.70 8.36
C LEU A 146 11.55 -11.81 8.92
N ALA A 147 12.59 -12.20 8.19
CA ALA A 147 13.58 -13.17 8.65
C ALA A 147 14.34 -12.69 9.90
N SER A 148 14.75 -11.43 9.94
CA SER A 148 15.42 -10.84 11.11
C SER A 148 14.51 -10.82 12.34
N TYR A 149 13.23 -10.55 12.15
CA TYR A 149 12.24 -10.60 13.22
C TYR A 149 12.11 -12.03 13.78
N GLU A 150 11.88 -13.03 12.92
CA GLU A 150 11.75 -14.43 13.36
C GLU A 150 13.01 -14.93 14.08
N LEU A 151 14.19 -14.51 13.61
CA LEU A 151 15.45 -14.84 14.27
C LEU A 151 15.56 -14.22 15.67
N SER A 152 15.10 -12.98 15.84
CA SER A 152 15.09 -12.29 17.13
C SER A 152 14.15 -12.98 18.12
N VAL A 153 12.98 -13.41 17.65
CA VAL A 153 12.02 -14.18 18.44
C VAL A 153 12.60 -15.54 18.85
N ALA A 154 13.24 -16.27 17.93
CA ALA A 154 13.89 -17.54 18.22
C ALA A 154 14.96 -17.38 19.29
N ARG A 155 15.84 -16.36 19.17
CA ARG A 155 16.87 -16.06 20.19
C ARG A 155 16.29 -15.74 21.56
N TYR A 156 15.16 -15.04 21.61
CA TYR A 156 14.46 -14.75 22.86
C TYR A 156 13.99 -16.03 23.54
N TYR A 157 13.38 -16.95 22.82
CA TYR A 157 12.92 -18.24 23.39
C TYR A 157 14.10 -19.13 23.80
N ILE A 158 15.20 -19.15 23.04
CA ILE A 158 16.42 -19.86 23.43
C ILE A 158 16.95 -19.34 24.77
N LYS A 159 17.03 -18.02 24.95
CA LYS A 159 17.46 -17.40 26.21
C LYS A 159 16.58 -17.78 27.40
N ARG A 160 15.31 -18.10 27.17
CA ARG A 160 14.36 -18.53 28.20
C ARG A 160 14.26 -20.08 28.33
N GLU A 161 15.19 -20.78 27.70
CA GLU A 161 15.20 -22.26 27.70
C GLU A 161 13.93 -22.90 27.10
N ALA A 162 13.16 -22.13 26.32
CA ALA A 162 11.95 -22.59 25.66
C ALA A 162 12.28 -23.15 24.26
N TYR A 163 13.12 -24.18 24.21
CA TYR A 163 13.72 -24.67 22.95
C TYR A 163 12.72 -25.16 21.93
N VAL A 164 11.58 -25.70 22.34
CA VAL A 164 10.53 -26.16 21.41
C VAL A 164 9.92 -24.95 20.68
N ALA A 165 9.62 -23.89 21.42
CA ALA A 165 9.09 -22.66 20.81
C ALA A 165 10.10 -21.96 19.87
N ALA A 166 11.40 -22.06 20.18
CA ALA A 166 12.45 -21.55 19.31
C ALA A 166 12.57 -22.35 18.01
N ALA A 167 12.43 -23.68 18.05
CA ALA A 167 12.52 -24.55 16.88
C ALA A 167 11.34 -24.40 15.91
N GLN A 168 10.21 -23.88 16.36
CA GLN A 168 9.00 -23.64 15.55
C GLN A 168 9.04 -22.30 14.79
N ARG A 169 10.09 -21.49 14.93
CA ARG A 169 10.29 -20.19 14.30
C ARG A 169 11.35 -20.25 13.22
#